data_bc300b732720aa3bd8e7d3dc719da37b
#
_entry.id   bc300b732720aa3bd8e7d3dc719da37b
#
_cell.length_a   1.000
_cell.length_b   1.000
_cell.length_c   1.000
_cell.angle_alpha   90.00
_cell.angle_beta   90.00
_cell.angle_gamma   90.00
#
_symmetry.space_group_name_H-M   'P 1'
#
loop_
_entity.id
_entity.type
_entity.pdbx_description
1 polymer ?
#
loop_
_entity_poly.entity_id
_entity_poly.type
_entity_poly.pdbx_seq_one_letter_code
_entity_poly.pdbx_strand_id
1 'polypeptide(L)'
;MFFNIIFNDIVPIFVVMALGYAGAKMNAFTPSQTQALNKVVLNFALPAALFVSITKATREMLFEDLTLTLVSLIGIVALFFVCYWVCRKVFHHTAAEAAVCGLTAGSPTIGFLGFAVLDPIYGATTQTGLVVAIVAIVANAVIIPIGMYLMSLAGAMGSGTGSSSGTGSAILNAVKQPVVWCPTLAVVIVLLGIKLPVAVYPSFDLIAHANSGVAVFAAGLALATVKFSVNTEILWNSIFRVFITPLCIAIAAILCGLSGEKLSMLTMACALPPAFSGIIIGSRYNVYVQDGASILAVSTLMFAFAAPFWIWFCPILQNWF
;
A
#
# COMPACT_ATOMS: atom_id res chain seq x y z
N MET A 1 10.13 20.79 -11.82
CA MET A 1 10.22 19.55 -11.05
C MET A 1 8.86 19.19 -10.47
N PHE A 2 8.28 20.03 -9.62
CA PHE A 2 7.02 19.79 -8.90
C PHE A 2 5.80 19.51 -9.83
N PHE A 3 5.60 20.38 -10.85
CA PHE A 3 4.55 20.18 -11.86
C PHE A 3 4.69 18.84 -12.60
N ASN A 4 5.92 18.37 -12.85
CA ASN A 4 6.15 17.11 -13.55
C ASN A 4 5.66 15.90 -12.72
N ILE A 5 5.90 15.88 -11.40
CA ILE A 5 5.42 14.81 -10.52
C ILE A 5 3.88 14.78 -10.52
N ILE A 6 3.24 15.95 -10.41
CA ILE A 6 1.79 16.03 -10.46
C ILE A 6 1.25 15.51 -11.79
N PHE A 7 1.76 16.03 -12.91
CA PHE A 7 1.20 15.72 -14.24
C PHE A 7 1.59 14.34 -14.77
N ASN A 8 2.79 13.85 -14.51
CA ASN A 8 3.25 12.58 -15.05
C ASN A 8 2.89 11.37 -14.17
N ASP A 9 2.76 11.56 -12.85
CA ASP A 9 2.60 10.44 -11.92
C ASP A 9 1.24 10.44 -11.23
N ILE A 10 0.74 11.60 -10.80
CA ILE A 10 -0.52 11.70 -10.08
C ILE A 10 -1.72 11.80 -11.03
N VAL A 11 -1.66 12.68 -12.01
CA VAL A 11 -2.76 12.89 -12.99
C VAL A 11 -3.13 11.61 -13.74
N PRO A 12 -2.21 10.76 -14.24
CA PRO A 12 -2.56 9.51 -14.89
C PRO A 12 -3.37 8.57 -14.01
N ILE A 13 -3.07 8.50 -12.72
CA ILE A 13 -3.84 7.70 -11.76
C ILE A 13 -5.28 8.19 -11.70
N PHE A 14 -5.49 9.50 -11.56
CA PHE A 14 -6.83 10.09 -11.56
C PHE A 14 -7.57 9.90 -12.87
N VAL A 15 -6.88 10.02 -14.01
CA VAL A 15 -7.48 9.79 -15.34
C VAL A 15 -7.97 8.35 -15.45
N VAL A 16 -7.16 7.35 -15.09
CA VAL A 16 -7.55 5.94 -15.15
C VAL A 16 -8.67 5.64 -14.15
N MET A 17 -8.62 6.23 -12.96
CA MET A 17 -9.71 6.09 -11.97
C MET A 17 -11.00 6.74 -12.47
N ALA A 18 -10.93 7.92 -13.08
CA ALA A 18 -12.09 8.60 -13.67
C ALA A 18 -12.68 7.82 -14.84
N LEU A 19 -11.85 7.17 -15.67
CA LEU A 19 -12.32 6.27 -16.72
C LEU A 19 -13.07 5.07 -16.14
N GLY A 20 -12.58 4.46 -15.06
CA GLY A 20 -13.30 3.40 -14.35
C GLY A 20 -14.64 3.89 -13.78
N TYR A 21 -14.64 5.06 -13.12
CA TYR A 21 -15.85 5.69 -12.60
C TYR A 21 -16.88 5.96 -13.71
N ALA A 22 -16.45 6.56 -14.82
CA ALA A 22 -17.30 6.82 -15.98
C ALA A 22 -17.84 5.50 -16.58
N GLY A 23 -17.00 4.47 -16.73
CA GLY A 23 -17.42 3.15 -17.22
C GLY A 23 -18.53 2.52 -16.38
N ALA A 24 -18.47 2.64 -15.06
CA ALA A 24 -19.55 2.19 -14.18
C ALA A 24 -20.82 3.05 -14.31
N LYS A 25 -20.69 4.38 -14.36
CA LYS A 25 -21.84 5.29 -14.55
C LYS A 25 -22.55 5.12 -15.89
N MET A 26 -21.80 4.74 -16.91
CA MET A 26 -22.35 4.42 -18.24
C MET A 26 -22.92 2.98 -18.32
N ASN A 27 -22.92 2.23 -17.21
CA ASN A 27 -23.33 0.82 -17.16
C ASN A 27 -22.52 -0.10 -18.11
N ALA A 28 -21.30 0.28 -18.45
CA ALA A 28 -20.41 -0.54 -19.26
C ALA A 28 -19.87 -1.76 -18.49
N PHE A 29 -19.91 -1.70 -17.15
CA PHE A 29 -19.47 -2.77 -16.26
C PHE A 29 -20.54 -3.07 -15.21
N THR A 30 -20.85 -4.34 -15.05
CA THR A 30 -21.70 -4.83 -13.96
C THR A 30 -20.88 -5.04 -12.68
N PRO A 31 -21.53 -5.07 -11.49
CA PRO A 31 -20.82 -5.38 -10.24
C PRO A 31 -20.07 -6.72 -10.26
N SER A 32 -20.60 -7.74 -10.95
CA SER A 32 -19.94 -9.04 -11.10
C SER A 32 -18.68 -8.97 -11.95
N GLN A 33 -18.66 -8.15 -13.00
CA GLN A 33 -17.47 -7.91 -13.81
C GLN A 33 -16.40 -7.12 -13.04
N THR A 34 -16.81 -6.14 -12.23
CA THR A 34 -15.88 -5.43 -11.32
C THR A 34 -15.23 -6.41 -10.34
N GLN A 35 -16.00 -7.33 -9.76
CA GLN A 35 -15.43 -8.37 -8.89
C GLN A 35 -14.51 -9.34 -9.65
N ALA A 36 -14.80 -9.65 -10.92
CA ALA A 36 -13.90 -10.46 -11.75
C ALA A 36 -12.56 -9.76 -11.98
N LEU A 37 -12.56 -8.46 -12.27
CA LEU A 37 -11.33 -7.67 -12.37
C LEU A 37 -10.54 -7.66 -11.05
N ASN A 38 -11.22 -7.45 -9.92
CA ASN A 38 -10.59 -7.53 -8.60
C ASN A 38 -9.96 -8.92 -8.33
N LYS A 39 -10.59 -10.01 -8.77
CA LYS A 39 -10.03 -11.37 -8.67
C LYS A 39 -8.76 -11.52 -9.50
N VAL A 40 -8.73 -11.00 -10.73
CA VAL A 40 -7.53 -11.03 -11.59
C VAL A 40 -6.40 -10.26 -10.92
N VAL A 41 -6.70 -9.07 -10.41
CA VAL A 41 -5.69 -8.25 -9.73
C VAL A 41 -5.15 -8.97 -8.50
N LEU A 42 -6.00 -9.43 -7.58
CA LEU A 42 -5.58 -10.01 -6.30
C LEU A 42 -4.94 -11.39 -6.41
N ASN A 43 -5.36 -12.20 -7.39
CA ASN A 43 -4.86 -13.57 -7.51
C ASN A 43 -3.67 -13.71 -8.44
N PHE A 44 -3.46 -12.75 -9.36
CA PHE A 44 -2.40 -12.84 -10.37
C PHE A 44 -1.55 -11.57 -10.46
N ALA A 45 -2.15 -10.42 -10.78
CA ALA A 45 -1.38 -9.22 -11.10
C ALA A 45 -0.64 -8.64 -9.89
N LEU A 46 -1.31 -8.49 -8.75
CA LEU A 46 -0.70 -8.00 -7.52
C LEU A 46 0.35 -8.98 -6.98
N PRO A 47 0.07 -10.30 -6.84
CA PRO A 47 1.11 -11.27 -6.44
C PRO A 47 2.35 -11.26 -7.35
N ALA A 48 2.17 -11.17 -8.67
CA ALA A 48 3.28 -11.09 -9.61
C ALA A 48 4.09 -9.79 -9.43
N ALA A 49 3.41 -8.64 -9.28
CA ALA A 49 4.07 -7.36 -9.04
C ALA A 49 4.88 -7.38 -7.74
N LEU A 50 4.32 -7.93 -6.66
CA LEU A 50 5.00 -8.08 -5.37
C LEU A 50 6.19 -9.02 -5.47
N PHE A 51 6.02 -10.16 -6.14
CA PHE A 51 7.08 -11.14 -6.34
C PHE A 51 8.26 -10.52 -7.07
N VAL A 52 8.03 -9.87 -8.20
CA VAL A 52 9.06 -9.21 -8.99
C VAL A 52 9.74 -8.08 -8.19
N SER A 53 8.97 -7.22 -7.55
CA SER A 53 9.50 -6.09 -6.78
C SER A 53 10.42 -6.57 -5.65
N ILE A 54 10.01 -7.60 -4.91
CA ILE A 54 10.77 -8.14 -3.78
C ILE A 54 12.01 -8.91 -4.26
N THR A 55 11.88 -9.76 -5.27
CA THR A 55 13.02 -10.58 -5.77
C THR A 55 14.08 -9.79 -6.52
N LYS A 56 13.79 -8.54 -6.94
CA LYS A 56 14.80 -7.60 -7.44
C LYS A 56 15.66 -6.99 -6.32
N ALA A 57 15.19 -7.02 -5.05
CA ALA A 57 16.02 -6.65 -3.91
C ALA A 57 17.06 -7.73 -3.63
N THR A 58 18.23 -7.35 -3.13
CA THR A 58 19.26 -8.30 -2.72
C THR A 58 19.30 -8.45 -1.20
N ARG A 59 19.84 -9.59 -0.72
CA ARG A 59 20.06 -9.80 0.71
C ARG A 59 20.95 -8.72 1.30
N GLU A 60 22.01 -8.36 0.59
CA GLU A 60 22.94 -7.31 0.99
C GLU A 60 22.20 -6.00 1.20
N MET A 61 21.31 -5.59 0.29
CA MET A 61 20.50 -4.38 0.43
C MET A 61 19.69 -4.33 1.73
N LEU A 62 19.15 -5.47 2.17
CA LEU A 62 18.35 -5.55 3.40
C LEU A 62 19.20 -5.42 4.67
N PHE A 63 20.45 -5.88 4.64
CA PHE A 63 21.36 -5.88 5.78
C PHE A 63 22.35 -4.71 5.78
N GLU A 64 22.55 -4.06 4.64
CA GLU A 64 23.48 -2.92 4.49
C GLU A 64 23.03 -1.70 5.28
N ASP A 65 21.71 -1.52 5.43
CA ASP A 65 21.13 -0.45 6.28
C ASP A 65 20.07 -1.02 7.22
N LEU A 66 20.57 -1.64 8.29
CA LEU A 66 19.70 -2.28 9.28
C LEU A 66 18.79 -1.27 9.98
N THR A 67 19.27 -0.04 10.20
CA THR A 67 18.50 1.04 10.81
C THR A 67 17.31 1.41 9.94
N LEU A 68 17.52 1.62 8.63
CA LEU A 68 16.46 1.90 7.66
C LEU A 68 15.42 0.77 7.65
N THR A 69 15.89 -0.48 7.61
CA THR A 69 15.03 -1.67 7.59
C THR A 69 14.20 -1.78 8.87
N LEU A 70 14.81 -1.65 10.04
CA LEU A 70 14.12 -1.76 11.33
C LEU A 70 13.14 -0.62 11.57
N VAL A 71 13.53 0.62 11.27
CA VAL A 71 12.64 1.78 11.40
C VAL A 71 11.44 1.64 10.48
N SER A 72 11.65 1.22 9.22
CA SER A 72 10.57 0.97 8.28
C SER A 72 9.64 -0.14 8.77
N LEU A 73 10.20 -1.27 9.20
CA LEU A 73 9.41 -2.43 9.66
C LEU A 73 8.60 -2.08 10.90
N ILE A 74 9.26 -1.64 11.96
CA ILE A 74 8.60 -1.36 13.25
C ILE A 74 7.64 -0.18 13.11
N GLY A 75 8.09 0.89 12.46
CA GLY A 75 7.30 2.12 12.32
C GLY A 75 6.02 1.91 11.48
N ILE A 76 6.12 1.28 10.31
CA ILE A 76 4.95 1.06 9.45
C ILE A 76 3.98 0.07 10.10
N VAL A 77 4.49 -1.01 10.72
CA VAL A 77 3.65 -1.98 11.46
C VAL A 77 2.95 -1.32 12.65
N ALA A 78 3.67 -0.53 13.45
CA ALA A 78 3.09 0.19 14.57
C ALA A 78 2.00 1.16 14.12
N LEU A 79 2.24 1.95 13.06
CA LEU A 79 1.27 2.90 12.53
C LEU A 79 0.07 2.22 11.87
N PHE A 80 0.26 1.04 11.26
CA PHE A 80 -0.86 0.20 10.82
C PHE A 80 -1.77 -0.17 12.00
N PHE A 81 -1.20 -0.61 13.12
CA PHE A 81 -1.98 -0.96 14.31
C PHE A 81 -2.59 0.27 14.99
N VAL A 82 -1.93 1.43 14.96
CA VAL A 82 -2.53 2.69 15.44
C VAL A 82 -3.77 3.03 14.59
N CYS A 83 -3.67 2.97 13.26
CA CYS A 83 -4.79 3.18 12.36
C CYS A 83 -5.93 2.18 12.63
N TYR A 84 -5.61 0.89 12.74
CA TYR A 84 -6.56 -0.16 13.12
C TYR A 84 -7.25 0.14 14.45
N TRP A 85 -6.49 0.51 15.47
CA TRP A 85 -7.01 0.80 16.80
C TRP A 85 -7.92 2.04 16.81
N VAL A 86 -7.51 3.12 16.14
CA VAL A 86 -8.33 4.35 16.01
C VAL A 86 -9.65 4.03 15.30
N CYS A 87 -9.61 3.30 14.20
CA CYS A 87 -10.81 2.89 13.48
C CYS A 87 -11.76 2.06 14.37
N ARG A 88 -11.21 1.15 15.18
CA ARG A 88 -11.98 0.30 16.10
C ARG A 88 -12.58 1.07 17.28
N LYS A 89 -11.79 1.96 17.89
CA LYS A 89 -12.11 2.56 19.20
C LYS A 89 -12.71 3.95 19.10
N VAL A 90 -12.27 4.74 18.12
CA VAL A 90 -12.75 6.13 17.94
C VAL A 90 -13.92 6.16 16.96
N PHE A 91 -13.81 5.44 15.85
CA PHE A 91 -14.86 5.41 14.83
C PHE A 91 -15.83 4.24 14.97
N HIS A 92 -15.62 3.36 15.97
CA HIS A 92 -16.53 2.25 16.34
C HIS A 92 -16.80 1.23 15.24
N HIS A 93 -15.90 1.05 14.30
CA HIS A 93 -16.00 0.07 13.22
C HIS A 93 -15.77 -1.37 13.69
N THR A 94 -16.21 -2.31 12.87
CA THR A 94 -15.94 -3.75 13.08
C THR A 94 -14.43 -4.06 12.92
N ALA A 95 -14.00 -5.22 13.39
CA ALA A 95 -12.61 -5.65 13.24
C ALA A 95 -12.20 -5.81 11.77
N ALA A 96 -13.14 -6.23 10.91
CA ALA A 96 -12.90 -6.36 9.48
C ALA A 96 -12.72 -4.99 8.80
N GLU A 97 -13.59 -4.03 9.09
CA GLU A 97 -13.50 -2.66 8.58
C GLU A 97 -12.22 -1.98 9.04
N ALA A 98 -11.86 -2.12 10.31
CA ALA A 98 -10.62 -1.58 10.83
C ALA A 98 -9.37 -2.21 10.18
N ALA A 99 -9.40 -3.51 9.85
CA ALA A 99 -8.32 -4.16 9.12
C ALA A 99 -8.16 -3.59 7.71
N VAL A 100 -9.26 -3.36 6.99
CA VAL A 100 -9.25 -2.71 5.68
C VAL A 100 -8.83 -1.24 5.79
N CYS A 101 -9.27 -0.51 6.80
CA CYS A 101 -8.83 0.85 7.08
C CYS A 101 -7.31 0.89 7.29
N GLY A 102 -6.75 -0.02 8.11
CA GLY A 102 -5.31 -0.15 8.31
C GLY A 102 -4.55 -0.49 7.02
N LEU A 103 -5.07 -1.40 6.20
CA LEU A 103 -4.50 -1.73 4.88
C LEU A 103 -4.53 -0.54 3.93
N THR A 104 -5.54 0.32 4.03
CA THR A 104 -5.70 1.51 3.18
C THR A 104 -4.88 2.68 3.73
N ALA A 105 -5.26 3.23 4.88
CA ALA A 105 -4.64 4.42 5.45
C ALA A 105 -3.30 4.14 6.17
N GLY A 106 -3.08 2.95 6.69
CA GLY A 106 -1.84 2.56 7.37
C GLY A 106 -0.70 2.14 6.46
N SER A 107 -0.92 1.93 5.15
CA SER A 107 0.08 1.43 4.21
C SER A 107 0.27 2.35 3.00
N PRO A 108 1.53 2.65 2.58
CA PRO A 108 1.82 3.48 1.41
C PRO A 108 1.67 2.69 0.09
N THR A 109 1.30 3.39 -0.99
CA THR A 109 1.27 2.82 -2.34
C THR A 109 2.67 2.77 -2.98
N ILE A 110 3.63 2.24 -2.26
CA ILE A 110 5.04 2.25 -2.63
C ILE A 110 5.34 1.47 -3.92
N GLY A 111 4.63 0.37 -4.16
CA GLY A 111 4.84 -0.47 -5.33
C GLY A 111 4.52 0.20 -6.67
N PHE A 112 3.67 1.24 -6.65
CA PHE A 112 3.28 1.99 -7.85
C PHE A 112 3.96 3.35 -7.94
N LEU A 113 3.94 4.11 -6.85
CA LEU A 113 4.42 5.48 -6.82
C LEU A 113 5.84 5.61 -6.27
N GLY A 114 6.41 4.56 -5.69
CA GLY A 114 7.73 4.62 -5.06
C GLY A 114 8.80 5.19 -6.00
N PHE A 115 9.08 4.50 -7.08
CA PHE A 115 10.05 4.96 -8.07
C PHE A 115 9.58 6.20 -8.83
N ALA A 116 8.30 6.28 -9.18
CA ALA A 116 7.74 7.39 -9.93
C ALA A 116 7.88 8.74 -9.18
N VAL A 117 7.81 8.71 -7.85
CA VAL A 117 7.95 9.92 -7.01
C VAL A 117 9.39 10.13 -6.53
N LEU A 118 10.07 9.06 -6.09
CA LEU A 118 11.38 9.21 -5.49
C LEU A 118 12.49 9.47 -6.53
N ASP A 119 12.46 8.81 -7.69
CA ASP A 119 13.49 8.97 -8.72
C ASP A 119 13.58 10.40 -9.28
N PRO A 120 12.47 11.09 -9.60
CA PRO A 120 12.53 12.48 -10.05
C PRO A 120 13.04 13.45 -8.97
N ILE A 121 12.81 13.14 -7.69
CA ILE A 121 13.16 14.03 -6.55
C ILE A 121 14.60 13.82 -6.12
N TYR A 122 15.03 12.56 -5.96
CA TYR A 122 16.30 12.18 -5.36
C TYR A 122 17.27 11.51 -6.34
N GLY A 123 16.84 11.29 -7.58
CA GLY A 123 17.60 10.56 -8.59
C GLY A 123 17.34 9.04 -8.55
N ALA A 124 17.49 8.38 -9.70
CA ALA A 124 17.41 6.93 -9.84
C ALA A 124 18.71 6.27 -9.34
N THR A 125 18.93 6.31 -8.03
CA THR A 125 20.14 5.82 -7.37
C THR A 125 19.93 4.46 -6.71
N THR A 126 21.01 3.79 -6.35
CA THR A 126 20.93 2.55 -5.55
C THR A 126 20.26 2.80 -4.21
N GLN A 127 20.45 3.97 -3.60
CA GLN A 127 19.80 4.35 -2.33
C GLN A 127 18.28 4.50 -2.50
N THR A 128 17.82 5.16 -3.56
CA THR A 128 16.39 5.27 -3.88
C THR A 128 15.79 3.88 -4.05
N GLY A 129 16.44 3.01 -4.82
CA GLY A 129 16.04 1.63 -5.00
C GLY A 129 15.96 0.84 -3.70
N LEU A 130 16.92 1.04 -2.79
CA LEU A 130 16.95 0.41 -1.46
C LEU A 130 15.75 0.82 -0.61
N VAL A 131 15.49 2.13 -0.48
CA VAL A 131 14.34 2.64 0.30
C VAL A 131 13.04 2.11 -0.25
N VAL A 132 12.83 2.17 -1.58
CA VAL A 132 11.62 1.65 -2.24
C VAL A 132 11.46 0.15 -1.97
N ALA A 133 12.54 -0.64 -2.12
CA ALA A 133 12.49 -2.08 -1.91
C ALA A 133 12.16 -2.44 -0.46
N ILE A 134 12.79 -1.80 0.53
CA ILE A 134 12.55 -2.06 1.96
C ILE A 134 11.11 -1.72 2.32
N VAL A 135 10.64 -0.51 1.97
CA VAL A 135 9.26 -0.10 2.27
C VAL A 135 8.25 -0.97 1.53
N ALA A 136 8.55 -1.40 0.29
CA ALA A 136 7.69 -2.32 -0.47
C ALA A 136 7.59 -3.70 0.19
N ILE A 137 8.70 -4.26 0.69
CA ILE A 137 8.70 -5.51 1.45
C ILE A 137 7.82 -5.38 2.68
N VAL A 138 8.00 -4.32 3.47
CA VAL A 138 7.19 -4.10 4.68
C VAL A 138 5.72 -3.93 4.33
N ALA A 139 5.39 -3.05 3.39
CA ALA A 139 4.00 -2.78 3.03
C ALA A 139 3.29 -4.01 2.44
N ASN A 140 3.97 -4.80 1.63
CA ASN A 140 3.34 -5.88 0.87
C ASN A 140 3.52 -7.26 1.50
N ALA A 141 4.73 -7.58 2.02
CA ALA A 141 5.02 -8.90 2.57
C ALA A 141 4.74 -9.00 4.09
N VAL A 142 4.55 -7.87 4.78
CA VAL A 142 4.23 -7.86 6.22
C VAL A 142 2.82 -7.33 6.46
N ILE A 143 2.50 -6.13 6.00
CA ILE A 143 1.21 -5.47 6.30
C ILE A 143 0.03 -6.19 5.63
N ILE A 144 0.14 -6.59 4.35
CA ILE A 144 -0.97 -7.29 3.68
C ILE A 144 -1.30 -8.62 4.38
N PRO A 145 -0.34 -9.51 4.69
CA PRO A 145 -0.61 -10.72 5.47
C PRO A 145 -1.26 -10.44 6.83
N ILE A 146 -0.79 -9.44 7.58
CA ILE A 146 -1.38 -9.05 8.87
C ILE A 146 -2.84 -8.61 8.68
N GLY A 147 -3.11 -7.72 7.72
CA GLY A 147 -4.47 -7.25 7.45
C GLY A 147 -5.41 -8.38 7.02
N MET A 148 -4.95 -9.27 6.12
CA MET A 148 -5.70 -10.45 5.71
C MET A 148 -5.99 -11.40 6.86
N TYR A 149 -5.02 -11.60 7.75
CA TYR A 149 -5.19 -12.41 8.96
C TYR A 149 -6.25 -11.81 9.90
N LEU A 150 -6.21 -10.50 10.15
CA LEU A 150 -7.20 -9.80 10.96
C LEU A 150 -8.62 -9.87 10.36
N MET A 151 -8.73 -9.75 9.04
CA MET A 151 -10.00 -9.94 8.32
C MET A 151 -10.53 -11.37 8.45
N SER A 152 -9.64 -12.37 8.37
CA SER A 152 -10.00 -13.77 8.54
C SER A 152 -10.48 -14.07 9.96
N LEU A 153 -9.80 -13.52 10.98
CA LEU A 153 -10.23 -13.60 12.37
C LEU A 153 -11.61 -12.96 12.61
N ALA A 154 -11.89 -11.87 11.91
CA ALA A 154 -13.17 -11.17 11.98
C ALA A 154 -14.31 -11.90 11.22
N GLY A 155 -14.04 -13.05 10.60
CA GLY A 155 -15.01 -13.83 9.83
C GLY A 155 -15.39 -13.21 8.47
N ALA A 156 -14.74 -12.11 8.05
CA ALA A 156 -15.06 -11.40 6.82
C ALA A 156 -14.66 -12.16 5.54
N MET A 157 -13.77 -13.14 5.63
CA MET A 157 -13.27 -13.90 4.49
C MET A 157 -14.09 -15.16 4.16
N GLY A 158 -15.27 -15.35 4.78
CA GLY A 158 -16.21 -16.42 4.52
C GLY A 158 -15.60 -17.82 4.46
N SER A 159 -15.70 -18.59 5.55
CA SER A 159 -15.67 -20.05 5.43
C SER A 159 -17.05 -20.47 4.87
N GLY A 160 -17.10 -20.92 3.65
CA GLY A 160 -18.27 -21.63 3.15
C GLY A 160 -18.47 -22.92 3.95
N THR A 161 -19.10 -22.84 5.06
CA THR A 161 -19.74 -23.84 5.97
C THR A 161 -19.56 -23.38 7.42
N GLY A 162 -20.67 -23.16 8.10
CA GLY A 162 -20.79 -22.68 9.46
C GLY A 162 -20.02 -23.50 10.50
N SER A 163 -18.79 -23.11 10.73
CA SER A 163 -17.98 -23.60 11.83
C SER A 163 -17.20 -22.42 12.39
N SER A 164 -17.29 -22.22 13.69
CA SER A 164 -16.47 -21.26 14.44
C SER A 164 -14.98 -21.52 14.14
N SER A 165 -14.43 -20.74 13.20
CA SER A 165 -13.06 -20.92 12.76
C SER A 165 -12.13 -20.49 13.88
N GLY A 166 -11.49 -21.45 14.54
CA GLY A 166 -10.40 -21.19 15.48
C GLY A 166 -9.24 -20.44 14.78
N THR A 167 -8.36 -19.84 15.58
CA THR A 167 -7.19 -19.06 15.09
C THR A 167 -6.39 -19.79 13.99
N GLY A 168 -6.29 -21.13 14.06
CA GLY A 168 -5.60 -21.94 13.06
C GLY A 168 -6.23 -21.92 11.67
N SER A 169 -7.56 -21.91 11.57
CA SER A 169 -8.25 -21.81 10.27
C SER A 169 -8.16 -20.41 9.68
N ALA A 170 -8.12 -19.37 10.49
CA ALA A 170 -7.90 -18.00 10.05
C ALA A 170 -6.50 -17.84 9.43
N ILE A 171 -5.46 -18.36 10.06
CA ILE A 171 -4.10 -18.37 9.51
C ILE A 171 -4.04 -19.12 8.18
N LEU A 172 -4.64 -20.32 8.14
CA LEU A 172 -4.65 -21.15 6.93
C LEU A 172 -5.36 -20.45 5.77
N ASN A 173 -6.47 -19.77 6.04
CA ASN A 173 -7.21 -19.02 5.04
C ASN A 173 -6.42 -17.80 4.52
N ALA A 174 -5.70 -17.09 5.39
CA ALA A 174 -4.83 -15.99 5.01
C ALA A 174 -3.65 -16.49 4.17
N VAL A 175 -2.95 -17.55 4.59
CA VAL A 175 -1.78 -18.11 3.89
C VAL A 175 -2.14 -18.69 2.52
N LYS A 176 -3.35 -19.20 2.33
CA LYS A 176 -3.81 -19.69 1.02
C LYS A 176 -4.00 -18.58 -0.03
N GLN A 177 -4.06 -17.30 0.37
CA GLN A 177 -4.24 -16.22 -0.60
C GLN A 177 -2.93 -15.96 -1.36
N PRO A 178 -2.94 -15.89 -2.72
CA PRO A 178 -1.76 -15.60 -3.52
C PRO A 178 -1.06 -14.30 -3.13
N VAL A 179 -1.83 -13.28 -2.75
CA VAL A 179 -1.33 -11.98 -2.29
C VAL A 179 -0.54 -12.06 -0.98
N VAL A 180 -0.65 -13.17 -0.24
CA VAL A 180 0.10 -13.42 1.01
C VAL A 180 1.30 -14.33 0.76
N TRP A 181 1.11 -15.52 0.15
CA TRP A 181 2.19 -16.49 0.03
C TRP A 181 3.24 -16.10 -1.03
N CYS A 182 2.84 -15.42 -2.13
CA CYS A 182 3.78 -14.99 -3.16
C CYS A 182 4.86 -14.01 -2.64
N PRO A 183 4.51 -12.89 -1.98
CA PRO A 183 5.51 -12.00 -1.41
C PRO A 183 6.30 -12.65 -0.28
N THR A 184 5.68 -13.52 0.54
CA THR A 184 6.39 -14.28 1.58
C THR A 184 7.45 -15.20 0.96
N LEU A 185 7.09 -15.93 -0.11
CA LEU A 185 8.04 -16.76 -0.85
C LEU A 185 9.17 -15.91 -1.45
N ALA A 186 8.85 -14.75 -2.02
CA ALA A 186 9.85 -13.82 -2.58
C ALA A 186 10.86 -13.38 -1.52
N VAL A 187 10.39 -13.02 -0.31
CA VAL A 187 11.27 -12.67 0.83
C VAL A 187 12.17 -13.86 1.20
N VAL A 188 11.63 -15.07 1.29
CA VAL A 188 12.42 -16.28 1.59
C VAL A 188 13.51 -16.49 0.53
N ILE A 189 13.19 -16.35 -0.76
CA ILE A 189 14.15 -16.45 -1.87
C ILE A 189 15.29 -15.45 -1.70
N VAL A 190 14.95 -14.17 -1.39
CA VAL A 190 15.95 -13.10 -1.18
C VAL A 190 16.82 -13.40 0.05
N LEU A 191 16.23 -13.83 1.16
CA LEU A 191 16.97 -14.15 2.40
C LEU A 191 17.89 -15.37 2.23
N LEU A 192 17.51 -16.34 1.42
CA LEU A 192 18.35 -17.48 1.06
C LEU A 192 19.46 -17.11 0.05
N GLY A 193 19.45 -15.89 -0.48
CA GLY A 193 20.43 -15.44 -1.48
C GLY A 193 20.26 -16.09 -2.85
N ILE A 194 19.08 -16.68 -3.13
CA ILE A 194 18.79 -17.34 -4.40
C ILE A 194 18.55 -16.28 -5.46
N LYS A 195 19.40 -16.24 -6.49
CA LYS A 195 19.22 -15.35 -7.65
C LYS A 195 18.36 -16.06 -8.69
N LEU A 196 17.21 -15.49 -9.01
CA LEU A 196 16.35 -16.01 -10.06
C LEU A 196 16.96 -15.73 -11.44
N PRO A 197 16.83 -16.67 -12.41
CA PRO A 197 17.23 -16.42 -13.79
C PRO A 197 16.50 -15.20 -14.36
N VAL A 198 17.22 -14.32 -15.06
CA VAL A 198 16.65 -13.10 -15.67
C VAL A 198 15.48 -13.42 -16.60
N ALA A 199 15.50 -14.56 -17.25
CA ALA A 199 14.46 -15.03 -18.16
C ALA A 199 13.08 -15.25 -17.49
N VAL A 200 13.02 -15.33 -16.15
CA VAL A 200 11.76 -15.50 -15.41
C VAL A 200 10.98 -14.18 -15.30
N TYR A 201 11.69 -13.05 -15.18
CA TYR A 201 11.07 -11.76 -14.92
C TYR A 201 10.11 -11.27 -16.01
N PRO A 202 10.39 -11.38 -17.33
CA PRO A 202 9.50 -10.84 -18.36
C PRO A 202 8.07 -11.36 -18.28
N SER A 203 7.87 -12.64 -17.94
CA SER A 203 6.54 -13.22 -17.81
C SER A 203 5.78 -12.70 -16.60
N PHE A 204 6.46 -12.51 -15.48
CA PHE A 204 5.86 -11.91 -14.29
C PHE A 204 5.65 -10.40 -14.46
N ASP A 205 6.61 -9.68 -15.06
CA ASP A 205 6.47 -8.26 -15.35
C ASP A 205 5.26 -7.98 -16.25
N LEU A 206 5.02 -8.82 -17.27
CA LEU A 206 3.88 -8.66 -18.18
C LEU A 206 2.55 -8.65 -17.43
N ILE A 207 2.35 -9.60 -16.49
CA ILE A 207 1.11 -9.64 -15.70
C ILE A 207 1.14 -8.62 -14.56
N ALA A 208 2.30 -8.30 -14.02
CA ALA A 208 2.49 -7.28 -13.00
C ALA A 208 2.08 -5.89 -13.49
N HIS A 209 2.37 -5.54 -14.76
CA HIS A 209 1.94 -4.29 -15.37
C HIS A 209 0.42 -4.11 -15.39
N ALA A 210 -0.35 -5.20 -15.46
CA ALA A 210 -1.79 -5.14 -15.35
C ALA A 210 -2.25 -4.65 -13.95
N ASN A 211 -1.43 -4.84 -12.90
CA ASN A 211 -1.80 -4.44 -11.55
C ASN A 211 -2.05 -2.93 -11.43
N SER A 212 -1.15 -2.07 -11.93
CA SER A 212 -1.32 -0.62 -11.81
C SER A 212 -2.54 -0.10 -12.57
N GLY A 213 -2.67 -0.44 -13.85
CA GLY A 213 -3.77 0.05 -14.67
C GLY A 213 -5.13 -0.55 -14.27
N VAL A 214 -5.21 -1.88 -14.19
CA VAL A 214 -6.48 -2.57 -13.91
C VAL A 214 -6.94 -2.36 -12.46
N ALA A 215 -6.02 -2.31 -11.50
CA ALA A 215 -6.38 -2.06 -10.11
C ALA A 215 -6.97 -0.66 -9.91
N VAL A 216 -6.33 0.36 -10.48
CA VAL A 216 -6.81 1.75 -10.41
C VAL A 216 -8.13 1.92 -11.15
N PHE A 217 -8.28 1.29 -12.32
CA PHE A 217 -9.53 1.28 -13.07
C PHE A 217 -10.65 0.60 -12.25
N ALA A 218 -10.37 -0.56 -11.66
CA ALA A 218 -11.32 -1.30 -10.80
C ALA A 218 -11.69 -0.50 -9.53
N ALA A 219 -10.74 0.25 -8.96
CA ALA A 219 -11.03 1.18 -7.86
C ALA A 219 -11.99 2.30 -8.31
N GLY A 220 -11.83 2.82 -9.52
CA GLY A 220 -12.77 3.77 -10.14
C GLY A 220 -14.18 3.18 -10.32
N LEU A 221 -14.28 1.94 -10.83
CA LEU A 221 -15.55 1.21 -10.92
C LEU A 221 -16.22 1.06 -9.55
N ALA A 222 -15.46 0.67 -8.52
CA ALA A 222 -15.97 0.53 -7.16
C ALA A 222 -16.44 1.88 -6.59
N LEU A 223 -15.68 2.95 -6.82
CA LEU A 223 -16.02 4.30 -6.37
C LEU A 223 -17.35 4.79 -6.97
N ALA A 224 -17.67 4.42 -8.20
CA ALA A 224 -18.94 4.80 -8.85
C ALA A 224 -20.17 4.11 -8.25
N THR A 225 -19.98 2.96 -7.60
CA THR A 225 -21.06 2.19 -6.95
C THR A 225 -21.32 2.64 -5.52
N VAL A 226 -20.42 3.40 -4.91
CA VAL A 226 -20.53 3.92 -3.56
C VAL A 226 -20.76 5.43 -3.59
N LYS A 227 -21.42 5.95 -2.56
CA LYS A 227 -21.53 7.41 -2.38
C LYS A 227 -20.19 7.93 -1.86
N PHE A 228 -19.56 8.80 -2.64
CA PHE A 228 -18.39 9.55 -2.16
C PHE A 228 -18.82 10.39 -0.96
N SER A 229 -18.13 10.22 0.14
CA SER A 229 -18.38 10.98 1.35
C SER A 229 -17.09 11.64 1.83
N VAL A 230 -17.23 12.83 2.39
CA VAL A 230 -16.17 13.48 3.15
C VAL A 230 -16.72 13.66 4.54
N ASN A 231 -16.23 12.87 5.47
CA ASN A 231 -16.57 12.96 6.88
C ASN A 231 -15.31 13.13 7.73
N THR A 232 -15.46 13.29 9.02
CA THR A 232 -14.34 13.47 9.96
C THR A 232 -13.38 12.30 9.95
N GLU A 233 -13.89 11.08 9.77
CA GLU A 233 -13.05 9.87 9.69
C GLU A 233 -12.18 9.84 8.45
N ILE A 234 -12.76 10.15 7.28
CA ILE A 234 -12.03 10.18 6.01
C ILE A 234 -10.95 11.25 6.06
N LEU A 235 -11.29 12.44 6.59
CA LEU A 235 -10.33 13.52 6.73
C LEU A 235 -9.20 13.14 7.70
N TRP A 236 -9.54 12.55 8.86
CA TRP A 236 -8.56 12.05 9.82
C TRP A 236 -7.62 11.02 9.21
N ASN A 237 -8.15 9.98 8.57
CA ASN A 237 -7.34 8.93 7.94
C ASN A 237 -6.47 9.46 6.81
N SER A 238 -6.95 10.46 6.07
CA SER A 238 -6.16 11.13 5.02
C SER A 238 -5.02 11.96 5.61
N ILE A 239 -5.27 12.74 6.66
CA ILE A 239 -4.22 13.48 7.39
C ILE A 239 -3.25 12.51 8.05
N PHE A 240 -3.75 11.45 8.68
CA PHE A 240 -2.94 10.40 9.26
C PHE A 240 -1.97 9.82 8.23
N ARG A 241 -2.46 9.51 7.02
CA ARG A 241 -1.64 8.91 5.96
C ARG A 241 -0.55 9.84 5.45
N VAL A 242 -0.88 11.08 5.07
CA VAL A 242 0.04 11.95 4.33
C VAL A 242 0.86 12.89 5.21
N PHE A 243 0.48 13.07 6.50
CA PHE A 243 1.18 13.94 7.42
C PHE A 243 1.64 13.23 8.70
N ILE A 244 0.75 12.54 9.43
CA ILE A 244 1.10 11.95 10.74
C ILE A 244 2.06 10.76 10.56
N THR A 245 1.75 9.87 9.62
CA THR A 245 2.60 8.70 9.36
C THR A 245 4.03 9.09 8.98
N PRO A 246 4.29 9.94 7.96
CA PRO A 246 5.64 10.32 7.63
C PRO A 246 6.34 11.13 8.74
N LEU A 247 5.61 11.94 9.51
CA LEU A 247 6.16 12.64 10.66
C LEU A 247 6.68 11.68 11.73
N CYS A 248 5.86 10.70 12.12
CA CYS A 248 6.24 9.69 13.10
C CYS A 248 7.45 8.87 12.63
N ILE A 249 7.47 8.48 11.36
CA ILE A 249 8.59 7.75 10.76
C ILE A 249 9.85 8.62 10.72
N ALA A 250 9.74 9.89 10.32
CA ALA A 250 10.87 10.81 10.29
C ALA A 250 11.48 10.99 11.69
N ILE A 251 10.66 11.23 12.71
CA ILE A 251 11.12 11.37 14.09
C ILE A 251 11.79 10.06 14.57
N ALA A 252 11.15 8.92 14.35
CA ALA A 252 11.73 7.62 14.72
C ALA A 252 13.07 7.36 14.01
N ALA A 253 13.15 7.70 12.72
CA ALA A 253 14.38 7.56 11.94
C ALA A 253 15.51 8.45 12.48
N ILE A 254 15.22 9.71 12.80
CA ILE A 254 16.19 10.64 13.40
C ILE A 254 16.69 10.11 14.75
N LEU A 255 15.78 9.68 15.62
CA LEU A 255 16.13 9.11 16.94
C LEU A 255 16.96 7.83 16.83
N CYS A 256 16.83 7.07 15.73
CA CYS A 256 17.67 5.92 15.42
C CYS A 256 18.96 6.25 14.66
N GLY A 257 19.27 7.54 14.47
CA GLY A 257 20.51 8.01 13.84
C GLY A 257 20.45 8.05 12.30
N LEU A 258 19.28 7.89 11.68
CA LEU A 258 19.13 8.11 10.24
C LEU A 258 19.16 9.61 9.93
N SER A 259 19.93 9.99 8.91
CA SER A 259 20.10 11.38 8.55
C SER A 259 20.25 11.58 7.04
N GLY A 260 20.25 12.84 6.59
CA GLY A 260 20.49 13.21 5.21
C GLY A 260 19.42 12.76 4.24
N GLU A 261 19.86 12.38 3.06
CA GLU A 261 18.97 12.05 1.95
C GLU A 261 18.16 10.78 2.19
N LYS A 262 18.73 9.77 2.90
CA LYS A 262 18.02 8.53 3.27
C LYS A 262 16.80 8.81 4.14
N LEU A 263 16.92 9.72 5.12
CA LEU A 263 15.82 10.16 5.96
C LEU A 263 14.71 10.79 5.11
N SER A 264 15.09 11.69 4.20
CA SER A 264 14.15 12.38 3.32
C SER A 264 13.43 11.42 2.37
N MET A 265 14.16 10.46 1.78
CA MET A 265 13.60 9.40 0.95
C MET A 265 12.61 8.52 1.71
N LEU A 266 12.97 8.06 2.93
CA LEU A 266 12.10 7.23 3.76
C LEU A 266 10.82 7.99 4.15
N THR A 267 10.97 9.26 4.57
CA THR A 267 9.84 10.11 4.92
C THR A 267 8.89 10.30 3.74
N MET A 268 9.44 10.58 2.55
CA MET A 268 8.65 10.72 1.33
C MET A 268 7.97 9.40 0.93
N ALA A 269 8.67 8.27 1.00
CA ALA A 269 8.11 6.95 0.74
C ALA A 269 6.92 6.65 1.66
N CYS A 270 7.02 7.05 2.93
CA CYS A 270 5.94 6.92 3.91
C CYS A 270 4.85 7.99 3.78
N ALA A 271 5.07 9.09 3.07
CA ALA A 271 4.07 10.11 2.77
C ALA A 271 3.20 9.77 1.54
N LEU A 272 3.60 8.79 0.74
CA LEU A 272 2.84 8.36 -0.44
C LEU A 272 1.36 8.06 -0.09
N PRO A 273 0.43 8.29 -1.03
CA PRO A 273 -0.99 8.00 -0.84
C PRO A 273 -1.26 6.57 -0.37
N PRO A 274 -2.49 6.25 0.06
CA PRO A 274 -2.89 4.92 0.49
C PRO A 274 -2.62 3.84 -0.54
N ALA A 275 -2.33 2.62 -0.05
CA ALA A 275 -2.15 1.46 -0.90
C ALA A 275 -3.48 1.02 -1.55
N PHE A 276 -3.49 0.83 -2.87
CA PHE A 276 -4.63 0.30 -3.61
C PHE A 276 -5.03 -1.11 -3.14
N SER A 277 -4.09 -1.90 -2.63
CA SER A 277 -4.34 -3.24 -2.13
C SER A 277 -5.42 -3.27 -1.04
N GLY A 278 -5.45 -2.29 -0.13
CA GLY A 278 -6.49 -2.19 0.90
C GLY A 278 -7.89 -2.05 0.31
N ILE A 279 -8.06 -1.18 -0.70
CA ILE A 279 -9.34 -0.96 -1.37
C ILE A 279 -9.77 -2.18 -2.19
N ILE A 280 -8.84 -2.81 -2.92
CA ILE A 280 -9.11 -4.00 -3.71
C ILE A 280 -9.54 -5.16 -2.81
N ILE A 281 -8.85 -5.34 -1.67
CA ILE A 281 -9.21 -6.35 -0.67
C ILE A 281 -10.59 -6.01 -0.07
N GLY A 282 -10.81 -4.76 0.34
CA GLY A 282 -12.10 -4.29 0.83
C GLY A 282 -13.24 -4.54 -0.16
N SER A 283 -13.05 -4.18 -1.42
CA SER A 283 -14.03 -4.42 -2.50
C SER A 283 -14.30 -5.89 -2.73
N ARG A 284 -13.29 -6.76 -2.67
CA ARG A 284 -13.45 -8.20 -2.85
C ARG A 284 -14.35 -8.81 -1.78
N TYR A 285 -14.21 -8.38 -0.54
CA TYR A 285 -14.96 -8.90 0.61
C TYR A 285 -16.14 -8.02 1.00
N ASN A 286 -16.41 -6.95 0.23
CA ASN A 286 -17.46 -5.96 0.46
C ASN A 286 -17.39 -5.33 1.86
N VAL A 287 -16.17 -5.00 2.31
CA VAL A 287 -15.87 -4.43 3.62
C VAL A 287 -15.20 -3.07 3.44
N TYR A 288 -15.69 -2.03 4.12
CA TYR A 288 -15.13 -0.67 4.17
C TYR A 288 -14.88 -0.03 2.77
N VAL A 289 -15.69 -0.39 1.77
CA VAL A 289 -15.45 -0.02 0.36
C VAL A 289 -15.58 1.47 0.15
N GLN A 290 -16.65 2.07 0.69
CA GLN A 290 -16.97 3.50 0.52
C GLN A 290 -15.91 4.39 1.16
N ASP A 291 -15.62 4.15 2.43
CA ASP A 291 -14.68 4.98 3.20
C ASP A 291 -13.25 4.77 2.69
N GLY A 292 -12.86 3.53 2.40
CA GLY A 292 -11.56 3.22 1.82
C GLY A 292 -11.31 3.93 0.48
N ALA A 293 -12.29 3.93 -0.43
CA ALA A 293 -12.20 4.63 -1.71
C ALA A 293 -12.18 6.15 -1.52
N SER A 294 -12.94 6.69 -0.56
CA SER A 294 -12.95 8.11 -0.23
C SER A 294 -11.63 8.56 0.40
N ILE A 295 -11.06 7.75 1.31
CA ILE A 295 -9.72 8.00 1.90
C ILE A 295 -8.66 8.04 0.79
N LEU A 296 -8.67 7.10 -0.16
CA LEU A 296 -7.73 7.12 -1.27
C LEU A 296 -7.82 8.42 -2.06
N ALA A 297 -9.03 8.79 -2.49
CA ALA A 297 -9.24 9.98 -3.31
C ALA A 297 -8.78 11.26 -2.58
N VAL A 298 -9.23 11.45 -1.32
CA VAL A 298 -8.86 12.63 -0.51
C VAL A 298 -7.36 12.67 -0.23
N SER A 299 -6.77 11.54 0.19
CA SER A 299 -5.33 11.46 0.46
C SER A 299 -4.47 11.72 -0.76
N THR A 300 -4.91 11.25 -1.95
CA THR A 300 -4.17 11.49 -3.19
C THR A 300 -4.21 12.97 -3.57
N LEU A 301 -5.35 13.63 -3.41
CA LEU A 301 -5.44 15.09 -3.58
C LEU A 301 -4.57 15.85 -2.57
N MET A 302 -4.60 15.43 -1.30
CA MET A 302 -3.76 16.02 -0.26
C MET A 302 -2.26 15.80 -0.51
N PHE A 303 -1.88 14.69 -1.13
CA PHE A 303 -0.49 14.39 -1.44
C PHE A 303 0.12 15.41 -2.41
N ALA A 304 -0.67 16.00 -3.30
CA ALA A 304 -0.20 17.09 -4.16
C ALA A 304 0.38 18.28 -3.36
N PHE A 305 -0.13 18.51 -2.15
CA PHE A 305 0.38 19.54 -1.23
C PHE A 305 1.39 18.97 -0.22
N ALA A 306 1.19 17.73 0.21
CA ALA A 306 2.06 17.09 1.19
C ALA A 306 3.46 16.77 0.64
N ALA A 307 3.58 16.39 -0.63
CA ALA A 307 4.88 16.10 -1.22
C ALA A 307 5.85 17.30 -1.17
N PRO A 308 5.46 18.53 -1.63
CA PRO A 308 6.32 19.71 -1.47
C PRO A 308 6.59 20.07 -0.03
N PHE A 309 5.58 19.93 0.82
CA PHE A 309 5.75 20.19 2.24
C PHE A 309 6.86 19.29 2.81
N TRP A 310 6.87 17.99 2.51
CA TRP A 310 7.88 17.08 3.03
C TRP A 310 9.27 17.31 2.43
N ILE A 311 9.36 17.68 1.15
CA ILE A 311 10.65 18.06 0.52
C ILE A 311 11.26 19.26 1.25
N TRP A 312 10.44 20.22 1.63
CA TRP A 312 10.88 21.43 2.33
C TRP A 312 11.11 21.19 3.83
N PHE A 313 10.20 20.46 4.49
CA PHE A 313 10.18 20.36 5.95
C PHE A 313 11.15 19.30 6.51
N CYS A 314 11.39 18.20 5.80
CA CYS A 314 12.23 17.12 6.30
C CYS A 314 13.68 17.57 6.60
N PRO A 315 14.35 18.37 5.76
CA PRO A 315 15.67 18.94 6.11
C PRO A 315 15.63 19.88 7.31
N ILE A 316 14.55 20.62 7.51
CA ILE A 316 14.40 21.51 8.68
C ILE A 316 14.22 20.68 9.95
N LEU A 317 13.38 19.65 9.90
CA LEU A 317 13.14 18.75 11.02
C LEU A 317 14.45 18.09 11.48
N GLN A 318 15.29 17.70 10.54
CA GLN A 318 16.60 17.11 10.85
C GLN A 318 17.54 18.07 11.60
N ASN A 319 17.44 19.37 11.35
CA ASN A 319 18.28 20.36 12.03
C ASN A 319 17.82 20.65 13.47
N TRP A 320 16.62 20.20 13.87
CA TRP A 320 16.10 20.40 15.23
C TRP A 320 16.55 19.30 16.21
N PHE A 321 17.00 18.18 15.69
CA PHE A 321 17.51 17.02 16.46
C PHE A 321 19.00 16.79 16.20
#